data_a93b1290909e071612fed1ebdb318eb7
#
_entry.id   a93b1290909e071612fed1ebdb318eb7
#
_cell.length_a   1.000
_cell.length_b   1.000
_cell.length_c   1.000
_cell.angle_alpha   90.00
_cell.angle_beta   90.00
_cell.angle_gamma   90.00
#
_symmetry.space_group_name_H-M   'P 1'
#
loop_
_entity.id
_entity.type
_entity.pdbx_description
1 polymer ?
#
loop_
_entity_poly.entity_id
_entity_poly.type
_entity_poly.pdbx_seq_one_letter_code
_entity_poly.pdbx_strand_id
1 'polypeptide(L)'
;MSNRFLRYFIPLLLAIAVAIPAGCSWIDMKQREAIFRPVKDDWRGYSGESEKAAIKITVGNNGDHLSAWWMPAKSDLAPALLYLHGARWNLTGSSSRIARYRALGFSVLAIDYRGFGKSSGEIPSEETAYEDAKVAWEHLLELTPNSHHYVYGHSLGGAIAIDVARNNKTVDGVILEATFTSIRDMAKQFAWGWLPVDLVLTQRFASIEKITEVSAPTLFVHGKEDRMVPFSMSEELFAASKASKKRLVLVDGAGHSNIAWSAAFNDVQLAVHSFFGIGPAEAATR
;
A
#
# COMPACT_ATOMS: atom_id res chain seq x y z
N MET A 1 -20.56 46.23 34.27
CA MET A 1 -21.01 44.91 33.71
C MET A 1 -19.90 44.05 33.10
N SER A 2 -18.62 44.44 33.11
CA SER A 2 -17.59 43.76 32.30
C SER A 2 -16.80 42.60 32.98
N ASN A 3 -16.57 42.61 34.29
CA ASN A 3 -15.66 41.65 34.92
C ASN A 3 -16.27 40.24 35.20
N ARG A 4 -17.59 40.11 35.32
CA ARG A 4 -18.21 38.78 35.51
C ARG A 4 -18.28 37.97 34.22
N PHE A 5 -18.53 38.61 33.08
CA PHE A 5 -18.58 37.95 31.77
C PHE A 5 -17.19 37.39 31.38
N LEU A 6 -16.12 38.14 31.61
CA LEU A 6 -14.76 37.73 31.34
C LEU A 6 -14.31 36.52 32.19
N ARG A 7 -14.78 36.45 33.45
CA ARG A 7 -14.43 35.37 34.39
C ARG A 7 -14.95 33.98 33.98
N TYR A 8 -16.06 33.91 33.25
CA TYR A 8 -16.63 32.63 32.76
C TYR A 8 -16.33 32.37 31.29
N PHE A 9 -16.14 33.42 30.50
CA PHE A 9 -15.91 33.32 29.07
C PHE A 9 -14.49 32.83 28.76
N ILE A 10 -13.49 33.32 29.50
CA ILE A 10 -12.09 32.87 29.30
C ILE A 10 -11.92 31.38 29.61
N PRO A 11 -12.34 30.82 30.75
CA PRO A 11 -12.19 29.39 31.01
C PRO A 11 -13.01 28.52 30.06
N LEU A 12 -14.16 28.98 29.58
CA LEU A 12 -14.96 28.29 28.58
C LEU A 12 -14.21 28.22 27.22
N LEU A 13 -13.63 29.33 26.76
CA LEU A 13 -12.83 29.37 25.56
C LEU A 13 -11.58 28.49 25.66
N LEU A 14 -10.92 28.49 26.83
CA LEU A 14 -9.79 27.60 27.08
C LEU A 14 -10.20 26.12 27.08
N ALA A 15 -11.34 25.79 27.67
CA ALA A 15 -11.87 24.43 27.65
C ALA A 15 -12.21 23.98 26.23
N ILE A 16 -12.82 24.83 25.40
CA ILE A 16 -13.08 24.56 23.98
C ILE A 16 -11.79 24.43 23.21
N ALA A 17 -10.82 25.31 23.46
CA ALA A 17 -9.51 25.28 22.78
C ALA A 17 -8.70 24.00 23.06
N VAL A 18 -8.94 23.34 24.18
CA VAL A 18 -8.32 22.04 24.52
C VAL A 18 -9.18 20.87 24.03
N ALA A 19 -10.50 20.96 24.18
CA ALA A 19 -11.41 19.86 23.85
C ALA A 19 -11.48 19.58 22.34
N ILE A 20 -11.42 20.61 21.48
CA ILE A 20 -11.46 20.42 20.02
C ILE A 20 -10.22 19.70 19.53
N PRO A 21 -8.97 20.14 19.81
CA PRO A 21 -7.78 19.40 19.36
C PRO A 21 -7.72 17.97 19.89
N ALA A 22 -8.08 17.75 21.16
CA ALA A 22 -8.12 16.41 21.75
C ALA A 22 -9.13 15.50 21.04
N GLY A 23 -10.31 16.04 20.71
CA GLY A 23 -11.32 15.34 19.93
C GLY A 23 -10.84 15.01 18.51
N CYS A 24 -10.19 15.94 17.83
CA CYS A 24 -9.62 15.72 16.50
C CYS A 24 -8.52 14.64 16.52
N SER A 25 -7.59 14.68 17.49
CA SER A 25 -6.56 13.66 17.64
C SER A 25 -7.13 12.28 17.94
N TRP A 26 -8.18 12.21 18.77
CA TRP A 26 -8.86 10.96 19.06
C TRP A 26 -9.54 10.37 17.81
N ILE A 27 -10.23 11.20 17.03
CA ILE A 27 -10.87 10.80 15.77
C ILE A 27 -9.82 10.29 14.77
N ASP A 28 -8.71 11.02 14.63
CA ASP A 28 -7.60 10.62 13.76
C ASP A 28 -7.03 9.26 14.16
N MET A 29 -6.73 9.06 15.43
CA MET A 29 -6.24 7.78 15.92
C MET A 29 -7.23 6.64 15.66
N LYS A 30 -8.54 6.86 15.86
CA LYS A 30 -9.56 5.84 15.56
C LYS A 30 -9.66 5.51 14.09
N GLN A 31 -9.45 6.46 13.20
CA GLN A 31 -9.37 6.20 11.76
C GLN A 31 -8.13 5.36 11.42
N ARG A 32 -6.95 5.70 11.97
CA ARG A 32 -5.74 4.91 11.77
C ARG A 32 -5.92 3.47 12.26
N GLU A 33 -6.44 3.29 13.48
CA GLU A 33 -6.74 1.97 14.02
C GLU A 33 -7.69 1.16 13.11
N ALA A 34 -8.71 1.81 12.57
CA ALA A 34 -9.70 1.15 11.71
C ALA A 34 -9.14 0.78 10.33
N ILE A 35 -8.31 1.65 9.75
CA ILE A 35 -7.76 1.49 8.38
C ILE A 35 -6.56 0.53 8.39
N PHE A 36 -5.55 0.78 9.22
CA PHE A 36 -4.30 0.04 9.18
C PHE A 36 -4.39 -1.32 9.87
N ARG A 37 -4.93 -1.38 11.08
CA ARG A 37 -5.04 -2.59 11.91
C ARG A 37 -3.73 -3.38 11.98
N PRO A 38 -2.61 -2.79 12.39
CA PRO A 38 -1.31 -3.41 12.28
C PRO A 38 -1.22 -4.69 13.12
N VAL A 39 -0.58 -5.72 12.55
CA VAL A 39 -0.25 -6.96 13.25
C VAL A 39 1.26 -6.99 13.43
N LYS A 40 1.71 -7.17 14.70
CA LYS A 40 3.14 -7.25 15.05
C LYS A 40 3.67 -8.66 15.06
N ASP A 41 2.83 -9.62 15.41
CA ASP A 41 3.19 -11.03 15.51
C ASP A 41 3.38 -11.67 14.14
N ASP A 42 4.16 -12.73 14.11
CA ASP A 42 4.33 -13.54 12.91
C ASP A 42 3.00 -14.18 12.51
N TRP A 43 2.74 -14.20 11.21
CA TRP A 43 1.52 -14.78 10.67
C TRP A 43 1.49 -16.29 10.87
N ARG A 44 0.34 -16.80 11.29
CA ARG A 44 0.17 -18.23 11.55
C ARG A 44 0.56 -19.08 10.34
N GLY A 45 1.50 -19.99 10.52
CA GLY A 45 2.01 -20.86 9.46
C GLY A 45 3.21 -20.30 8.69
N TYR A 46 3.76 -19.16 9.10
CA TYR A 46 5.03 -18.67 8.55
C TYR A 46 6.19 -19.59 9.01
N SER A 47 7.02 -20.00 8.04
CA SER A 47 8.08 -20.99 8.24
C SER A 47 9.45 -20.41 8.64
N GLY A 48 9.57 -19.08 8.71
CA GLY A 48 10.84 -18.41 9.03
C GLY A 48 11.86 -18.34 7.89
N GLU A 49 11.54 -18.85 6.70
CA GLU A 49 12.50 -18.93 5.58
C GLU A 49 13.06 -17.57 5.13
N SER A 50 12.26 -16.52 5.23
CA SER A 50 12.66 -15.18 4.78
C SER A 50 13.40 -14.37 5.84
N GLU A 51 13.58 -14.86 7.06
CA GLU A 51 14.30 -14.12 8.11
C GLU A 51 15.76 -13.84 7.77
N LYS A 52 16.39 -14.70 6.96
CA LYS A 52 17.76 -14.49 6.45
C LYS A 52 17.88 -13.29 5.52
N ALA A 53 16.77 -12.82 4.97
CA ALA A 53 16.69 -11.64 4.10
C ALA A 53 16.36 -10.35 4.87
N ALA A 54 16.22 -10.43 6.21
CA ALA A 54 15.81 -9.31 7.02
C ALA A 54 16.90 -8.23 7.08
N ILE A 55 16.52 -7.00 6.79
CA ILE A 55 17.33 -5.80 6.93
C ILE A 55 16.53 -4.72 7.68
N LYS A 56 17.20 -3.66 8.12
CA LYS A 56 16.58 -2.49 8.72
C LYS A 56 16.87 -1.26 7.87
N ILE A 57 15.83 -0.47 7.62
CA ILE A 57 15.95 0.80 6.90
C ILE A 57 15.57 1.91 7.89
N THR A 58 16.48 2.86 8.12
CA THR A 58 16.21 4.00 9.02
C THR A 58 15.19 4.93 8.35
N VAL A 59 14.21 5.41 9.13
CA VAL A 59 13.18 6.33 8.66
C VAL A 59 12.98 7.46 9.67
N GLY A 60 12.73 8.67 9.17
CA GLY A 60 12.58 9.86 10.00
C GLY A 60 13.85 10.22 10.77
N ASN A 61 13.73 11.19 11.69
CA ASN A 61 14.86 11.74 12.47
C ASN A 61 14.86 11.27 13.93
N ASN A 62 13.90 10.44 14.33
CA ASN A 62 13.70 9.99 15.71
C ASN A 62 14.33 8.62 16.01
N GLY A 63 15.05 8.04 15.03
CA GLY A 63 15.66 6.71 15.16
C GLY A 63 14.72 5.54 14.84
N ASP A 64 13.55 5.81 14.27
CA ASP A 64 12.66 4.77 13.77
C ASP A 64 13.30 3.97 12.64
N HIS A 65 12.87 2.73 12.50
CA HIS A 65 13.31 1.85 11.42
C HIS A 65 12.15 1.02 10.88
N LEU A 66 12.24 0.73 9.59
CA LEU A 66 11.40 -0.26 8.92
C LEU A 66 12.09 -1.61 8.96
N SER A 67 11.35 -2.63 9.33
CA SER A 67 11.73 -4.01 9.05
C SER A 67 11.48 -4.29 7.57
N ALA A 68 12.47 -4.80 6.88
CA ALA A 68 12.39 -5.09 5.46
C ALA A 68 13.00 -6.45 5.15
N TRP A 69 12.56 -7.06 4.03
CA TRP A 69 13.21 -8.22 3.44
C TRP A 69 13.82 -7.83 2.11
N TRP A 70 15.14 -7.97 1.99
CA TRP A 70 15.84 -7.84 0.73
C TRP A 70 16.14 -9.21 0.14
N MET A 71 15.54 -9.51 -0.98
CA MET A 71 15.62 -10.79 -1.67
C MET A 71 16.12 -10.60 -3.10
N PRO A 72 17.44 -10.49 -3.33
CA PRO A 72 17.99 -10.29 -4.65
C PRO A 72 17.72 -11.51 -5.57
N ALA A 73 17.54 -11.25 -6.84
CA ALA A 73 17.59 -12.27 -7.89
C ALA A 73 19.05 -12.68 -8.17
N LYS A 74 19.26 -13.67 -9.05
CA LYS A 74 20.61 -14.14 -9.38
C LYS A 74 21.42 -13.14 -10.22
N SER A 75 20.75 -12.29 -10.98
CA SER A 75 21.37 -11.29 -11.84
C SER A 75 21.24 -9.90 -11.24
N ASP A 76 22.32 -9.12 -11.24
CA ASP A 76 22.34 -7.73 -10.78
C ASP A 76 21.56 -6.80 -11.74
N LEU A 77 21.21 -7.27 -12.94
CA LEU A 77 20.36 -6.58 -13.91
C LEU A 77 18.90 -7.02 -13.84
N ALA A 78 18.55 -7.91 -12.91
CA ALA A 78 17.17 -8.34 -12.75
C ALA A 78 16.28 -7.16 -12.37
N PRO A 79 15.01 -7.11 -12.85
CA PRO A 79 14.10 -6.07 -12.46
C PRO A 79 13.90 -6.06 -10.93
N ALA A 80 13.88 -4.88 -10.33
CA ALA A 80 13.74 -4.69 -8.90
C ALA A 80 12.32 -4.24 -8.56
N LEU A 81 11.73 -4.80 -7.52
CA LEU A 81 10.34 -4.59 -7.10
C LEU A 81 10.29 -4.11 -5.66
N LEU A 82 9.74 -2.91 -5.41
CA LEU A 82 9.27 -2.53 -4.09
C LEU A 82 7.91 -3.16 -3.84
N TYR A 83 7.81 -4.00 -2.82
CA TYR A 83 6.58 -4.69 -2.42
C TYR A 83 5.95 -4.01 -1.20
N LEU A 84 4.70 -3.53 -1.37
CA LEU A 84 3.91 -2.82 -0.38
C LEU A 84 2.66 -3.63 -0.01
N HIS A 85 2.60 -4.11 1.24
CA HIS A 85 1.49 -4.94 1.72
C HIS A 85 0.22 -4.13 2.04
N GLY A 86 -0.90 -4.82 2.16
CA GLY A 86 -2.18 -4.24 2.56
C GLY A 86 -2.33 -4.04 4.07
N ALA A 87 -3.46 -3.47 4.48
CA ALA A 87 -3.85 -3.36 5.88
C ALA A 87 -3.87 -4.73 6.57
N ARG A 88 -3.65 -4.78 7.88
CA ARG A 88 -3.61 -5.98 8.75
C ARG A 88 -2.44 -6.93 8.49
N TRP A 89 -1.91 -6.96 7.28
CA TRP A 89 -0.83 -7.85 6.89
C TRP A 89 0.51 -7.29 7.40
N ASN A 90 1.50 -8.14 7.42
CA ASN A 90 2.91 -7.80 7.59
C ASN A 90 3.71 -8.67 6.60
N LEU A 91 5.02 -8.56 6.63
CA LEU A 91 5.90 -9.33 5.74
C LEU A 91 5.66 -10.84 5.85
N THR A 92 5.47 -11.36 7.07
CA THR A 92 5.27 -12.80 7.28
C THR A 92 3.94 -13.29 6.70
N GLY A 93 2.87 -12.48 6.79
CA GLY A 93 1.59 -12.75 6.15
C GLY A 93 1.63 -12.63 4.64
N SER A 94 2.56 -11.83 4.11
CA SER A 94 2.75 -11.60 2.68
C SER A 94 3.73 -12.56 2.01
N SER A 95 4.40 -13.42 2.76
CA SER A 95 5.54 -14.25 2.32
C SER A 95 5.28 -15.04 1.04
N SER A 96 4.12 -15.68 0.94
CA SER A 96 3.73 -16.45 -0.26
C SER A 96 3.60 -15.57 -1.51
N ARG A 97 3.01 -14.38 -1.37
CA ARG A 97 2.86 -13.43 -2.48
C ARG A 97 4.22 -12.87 -2.91
N ILE A 98 5.07 -12.50 -1.95
CA ILE A 98 6.45 -12.09 -2.20
C ILE A 98 7.23 -13.18 -2.95
N ALA A 99 7.13 -14.44 -2.53
CA ALA A 99 7.76 -15.58 -3.18
C ALA A 99 7.32 -15.76 -4.64
N ARG A 100 6.04 -15.48 -4.97
CA ARG A 100 5.53 -15.51 -6.34
C ARG A 100 6.19 -14.48 -7.24
N TYR A 101 6.33 -13.22 -6.79
CA TYR A 101 7.00 -12.18 -7.57
C TYR A 101 8.51 -12.47 -7.72
N ARG A 102 9.16 -13.03 -6.69
CA ARG A 102 10.53 -13.53 -6.82
C ARG A 102 10.65 -14.62 -7.89
N ALA A 103 9.70 -15.54 -7.93
CA ALA A 103 9.68 -16.62 -8.93
C ALA A 103 9.52 -16.09 -10.38
N LEU A 104 8.93 -14.89 -10.56
CA LEU A 104 8.89 -14.20 -11.85
C LEU A 104 10.24 -13.59 -12.25
N GLY A 105 11.24 -13.58 -11.36
CA GLY A 105 12.59 -13.08 -11.64
C GLY A 105 12.89 -11.70 -11.06
N PHE A 106 12.00 -11.12 -10.25
CA PHE A 106 12.28 -9.86 -9.57
C PHE A 106 13.27 -10.04 -8.41
N SER A 107 14.17 -9.06 -8.25
CA SER A 107 14.77 -8.73 -6.96
C SER A 107 13.71 -8.00 -6.14
N VAL A 108 13.39 -8.44 -4.92
CA VAL A 108 12.28 -7.88 -4.16
C VAL A 108 12.78 -7.24 -2.86
N LEU A 109 12.45 -5.96 -2.68
CA LEU A 109 12.49 -5.27 -1.40
C LEU A 109 11.05 -5.16 -0.89
N ALA A 110 10.75 -5.83 0.22
CA ALA A 110 9.45 -5.77 0.87
C ALA A 110 9.61 -5.13 2.25
N ILE A 111 8.69 -4.26 2.65
CA ILE A 111 8.75 -3.55 3.92
C ILE A 111 7.52 -3.79 4.80
N ASP A 112 7.71 -3.79 6.10
CA ASP A 112 6.67 -3.48 7.08
C ASP A 112 6.68 -1.97 7.33
N TYR A 113 5.53 -1.31 7.22
CA TYR A 113 5.41 0.10 7.61
C TYR A 113 5.65 0.27 9.11
N ARG A 114 5.96 1.48 9.59
CA ARG A 114 6.00 1.78 11.02
C ARG A 114 4.77 1.19 11.73
N GLY A 115 4.96 0.63 12.92
CA GLY A 115 3.89 -0.01 13.70
C GLY A 115 3.49 -1.42 13.26
N PHE A 116 3.91 -1.91 12.08
CA PHE A 116 3.67 -3.28 11.61
C PHE A 116 4.86 -4.19 11.87
N GLY A 117 4.59 -5.48 12.02
CA GLY A 117 5.60 -6.53 12.14
C GLY A 117 6.71 -6.19 13.11
N LYS A 118 7.95 -6.24 12.61
CA LYS A 118 9.16 -5.91 13.40
C LYS A 118 9.63 -4.46 13.21
N SER A 119 8.86 -3.62 12.50
CA SER A 119 9.13 -2.18 12.39
C SER A 119 8.86 -1.45 13.70
N SER A 120 9.65 -0.40 13.97
CA SER A 120 9.42 0.49 15.12
C SER A 120 8.24 1.45 14.88
N GLY A 121 8.04 2.37 15.81
CA GLY A 121 7.03 3.41 15.71
C GLY A 121 5.61 2.97 16.10
N GLU A 122 4.70 3.92 15.96
CA GLU A 122 3.27 3.77 16.27
C GLU A 122 2.47 3.40 15.01
N ILE A 123 1.15 3.26 15.18
CA ILE A 123 0.21 3.06 14.06
C ILE A 123 0.40 4.20 13.03
N PRO A 124 0.69 3.90 11.76
CA PRO A 124 0.98 4.93 10.79
C PRO A 124 -0.25 5.79 10.47
N SER A 125 0.00 6.98 9.95
CA SER A 125 -0.96 7.78 9.20
C SER A 125 -0.78 7.57 7.70
N GLU A 126 -1.67 8.14 6.88
CA GLU A 126 -1.47 8.22 5.44
C GLU A 126 -0.11 8.85 5.10
N GLU A 127 0.23 9.96 5.75
CA GLU A 127 1.48 10.69 5.53
C GLU A 127 2.70 9.85 5.88
N THR A 128 2.71 9.23 7.08
CA THR A 128 3.85 8.41 7.51
C THR A 128 3.99 7.13 6.69
N ALA A 129 2.91 6.54 6.20
CA ALA A 129 2.98 5.39 5.29
C ALA A 129 3.57 5.76 3.92
N TYR A 130 3.31 6.97 3.43
CA TYR A 130 3.94 7.49 2.21
C TYR A 130 5.43 7.77 2.43
N GLU A 131 5.80 8.34 3.59
CA GLU A 131 7.20 8.55 3.96
C GLU A 131 7.97 7.22 4.03
N ASP A 132 7.40 6.20 4.67
CA ASP A 132 7.99 4.87 4.77
C ASP A 132 8.25 4.27 3.38
N ALA A 133 7.26 4.35 2.50
CA ALA A 133 7.37 3.84 1.14
C ALA A 133 8.37 4.62 0.29
N LYS A 134 8.45 5.95 0.48
CA LYS A 134 9.45 6.81 -0.18
C LYS A 134 10.87 6.41 0.22
N VAL A 135 11.14 6.28 1.52
CA VAL A 135 12.46 5.89 2.03
C VAL A 135 12.83 4.48 1.53
N ALA A 136 11.88 3.56 1.53
CA ALA A 136 12.10 2.22 0.99
C ALA A 136 12.37 2.23 -0.53
N TRP A 137 11.71 3.11 -1.29
CA TRP A 137 11.96 3.30 -2.72
C TRP A 137 13.38 3.81 -2.96
N GLU A 138 13.79 4.85 -2.26
CA GLU A 138 15.15 5.41 -2.33
C GLU A 138 16.19 4.33 -2.02
N HIS A 139 15.96 3.53 -0.98
CA HIS A 139 16.84 2.42 -0.63
C HIS A 139 16.89 1.32 -1.72
N LEU A 140 15.75 1.02 -2.38
CA LEU A 140 15.73 0.08 -3.51
C LEU A 140 16.61 0.57 -4.68
N LEU A 141 16.56 1.87 -5.00
CA LEU A 141 17.40 2.47 -6.04
C LEU A 141 18.89 2.34 -5.72
N GLU A 142 19.28 2.53 -4.45
CA GLU A 142 20.64 2.33 -3.99
C GLU A 142 21.12 0.88 -4.10
N LEU A 143 20.25 -0.08 -3.77
CA LEU A 143 20.55 -1.51 -3.86
C LEU A 143 20.68 -2.02 -5.29
N THR A 144 20.01 -1.36 -6.25
CA THR A 144 19.86 -1.87 -7.63
C THR A 144 20.04 -0.77 -8.67
N PRO A 145 21.16 -0.03 -8.70
CA PRO A 145 21.33 1.18 -9.52
C PRO A 145 21.25 0.93 -11.04
N ASN A 146 21.43 -0.31 -11.48
CA ASN A 146 21.45 -0.68 -12.90
C ASN A 146 20.21 -1.45 -13.35
N SER A 147 19.20 -1.60 -12.46
CA SER A 147 17.98 -2.35 -12.73
C SER A 147 16.85 -1.47 -13.24
N HIS A 148 15.85 -2.08 -13.87
CA HIS A 148 14.53 -1.47 -14.01
C HIS A 148 13.77 -1.58 -12.71
N HIS A 149 13.06 -0.52 -12.30
CA HIS A 149 12.42 -0.40 -10.99
C HIS A 149 10.90 -0.39 -11.08
N TYR A 150 10.29 -1.29 -10.32
CA TYR A 150 8.85 -1.50 -10.27
C TYR A 150 8.33 -1.30 -8.85
N VAL A 151 7.07 -0.87 -8.74
CA VAL A 151 6.36 -0.84 -7.46
C VAL A 151 5.11 -1.71 -7.55
N TYR A 152 4.92 -2.55 -6.53
CA TYR A 152 3.73 -3.37 -6.34
C TYR A 152 3.03 -2.95 -5.07
N GLY A 153 1.70 -2.87 -5.14
CA GLY A 153 0.88 -2.64 -3.96
C GLY A 153 -0.40 -3.47 -3.95
N HIS A 154 -0.68 -4.12 -2.82
CA HIS A 154 -1.91 -4.84 -2.58
C HIS A 154 -2.85 -4.04 -1.66
N SER A 155 -4.11 -3.87 -2.05
CA SER A 155 -5.12 -3.22 -1.22
C SER A 155 -4.66 -1.81 -0.79
N LEU A 156 -4.50 -1.54 0.52
CA LEU A 156 -3.93 -0.29 1.06
C LEU A 156 -2.55 0.02 0.46
N GLY A 157 -1.70 -1.01 0.31
CA GLY A 157 -0.40 -0.87 -0.34
C GLY A 157 -0.48 -0.38 -1.79
N GLY A 158 -1.60 -0.63 -2.48
CA GLY A 158 -1.86 -0.11 -3.82
C GLY A 158 -2.04 1.42 -3.84
N ALA A 159 -2.75 1.97 -2.86
CA ALA A 159 -2.87 3.42 -2.70
C ALA A 159 -1.49 4.07 -2.39
N ILE A 160 -0.66 3.38 -1.61
CA ILE A 160 0.70 3.82 -1.30
C ILE A 160 1.61 3.70 -2.53
N ALA A 161 1.50 2.62 -3.32
CA ALA A 161 2.24 2.43 -4.57
C ALA A 161 1.93 3.53 -5.62
N ILE A 162 0.67 3.96 -5.70
CA ILE A 162 0.27 5.08 -6.54
C ILE A 162 0.98 6.37 -6.11
N ASP A 163 1.11 6.61 -4.79
CA ASP A 163 1.82 7.79 -4.29
C ASP A 163 3.32 7.73 -4.60
N VAL A 164 3.97 6.57 -4.45
CA VAL A 164 5.35 6.37 -4.89
C VAL A 164 5.50 6.67 -6.38
N ALA A 165 4.63 6.11 -7.22
CA ALA A 165 4.74 6.22 -8.67
C ALA A 165 4.50 7.64 -9.20
N ARG A 166 3.57 8.41 -8.60
CA ARG A 166 3.33 9.80 -9.03
C ARG A 166 4.48 10.73 -8.68
N ASN A 167 5.18 10.46 -7.58
CA ASN A 167 6.27 11.30 -7.09
C ASN A 167 7.64 10.92 -7.69
N ASN A 168 7.77 9.76 -8.36
CA ASN A 168 9.04 9.27 -8.86
C ASN A 168 8.98 8.96 -10.36
N LYS A 169 9.78 9.67 -11.15
CA LYS A 169 9.89 9.44 -12.60
C LYS A 169 10.76 8.23 -12.97
N THR A 170 11.44 7.64 -12.00
CA THR A 170 12.28 6.44 -12.15
C THR A 170 11.50 5.14 -12.04
N VAL A 171 10.18 5.20 -11.87
CA VAL A 171 9.32 4.01 -11.86
C VAL A 171 9.10 3.52 -13.30
N ASP A 172 9.61 2.33 -13.62
CA ASP A 172 9.45 1.69 -14.93
C ASP A 172 8.10 0.96 -15.07
N GLY A 173 7.45 0.63 -13.95
CA GLY A 173 6.12 0.03 -13.97
C GLY A 173 5.48 -0.10 -12.60
N VAL A 174 4.14 -0.12 -12.60
CA VAL A 174 3.29 -0.21 -11.40
C VAL A 174 2.39 -1.43 -11.51
N ILE A 175 2.28 -2.20 -10.41
CA ILE A 175 1.35 -3.31 -10.29
C ILE A 175 0.42 -3.04 -9.11
N LEU A 176 -0.86 -2.86 -9.39
CA LEU A 176 -1.90 -2.57 -8.40
C LEU A 176 -2.83 -3.77 -8.27
N GLU A 177 -2.81 -4.45 -7.11
CA GLU A 177 -3.65 -5.60 -6.85
C GLU A 177 -4.74 -5.27 -5.82
N ALA A 178 -6.02 -5.43 -6.19
CA ALA A 178 -7.18 -5.30 -5.32
C ALA A 178 -7.23 -3.98 -4.54
N THR A 179 -6.83 -2.86 -5.15
CA THR A 179 -6.80 -1.54 -4.51
C THR A 179 -8.10 -0.75 -4.75
N PHE A 180 -8.27 0.35 -4.04
CA PHE A 180 -9.50 1.12 -3.96
C PHE A 180 -9.31 2.57 -4.46
N THR A 181 -10.42 3.24 -4.77
CA THR A 181 -10.44 4.63 -5.26
C THR A 181 -10.12 5.64 -4.15
N SER A 182 -10.67 5.45 -2.94
CA SER A 182 -10.39 6.27 -1.76
C SER A 182 -10.95 5.61 -0.49
N ILE A 183 -10.47 6.00 0.70
CA ILE A 183 -11.10 5.60 1.98
C ILE A 183 -12.54 6.13 2.08
N ARG A 184 -12.82 7.32 1.51
CA ARG A 184 -14.17 7.84 1.40
C ARG A 184 -15.11 6.89 0.68
N ASP A 185 -14.69 6.39 -0.48
CA ASP A 185 -15.53 5.50 -1.30
C ASP A 185 -15.66 4.12 -0.66
N MET A 186 -14.60 3.64 0.02
CA MET A 186 -14.68 2.46 0.86
C MET A 186 -15.70 2.62 1.99
N ALA A 187 -15.73 3.77 2.67
CA ALA A 187 -16.69 4.03 3.73
C ALA A 187 -18.15 4.01 3.23
N LYS A 188 -18.41 4.45 2.00
CA LYS A 188 -19.74 4.40 1.38
C LYS A 188 -20.23 2.97 1.08
N GLN A 189 -19.32 2.01 0.88
CA GLN A 189 -19.68 0.60 0.67
C GLN A 189 -20.19 -0.07 1.96
N PHE A 190 -19.87 0.48 3.13
CA PHE A 190 -20.38 0.01 4.40
C PHE A 190 -21.59 0.85 4.84
N ALA A 191 -22.29 0.45 5.91
CA ALA A 191 -23.51 1.08 6.43
C ALA A 191 -23.40 2.60 6.80
N TRP A 192 -22.25 3.21 6.55
CA TRP A 192 -21.90 4.59 6.92
C TRP A 192 -22.08 5.58 5.75
N GLY A 193 -22.58 5.13 4.60
CA GLY A 193 -22.72 5.96 3.38
C GLY A 193 -23.59 7.20 3.51
N TRP A 194 -24.43 7.29 4.57
CA TRP A 194 -25.26 8.45 4.88
C TRP A 194 -24.57 9.51 5.76
N LEU A 195 -23.43 9.16 6.39
CA LEU A 195 -22.67 10.11 7.20
C LEU A 195 -21.86 11.06 6.32
N PRO A 196 -21.73 12.35 6.69
CA PRO A 196 -20.87 13.29 6.00
C PRO A 196 -19.40 13.04 6.36
N VAL A 197 -18.87 11.85 5.99
CA VAL A 197 -17.51 11.40 6.34
C VAL A 197 -16.43 12.38 5.90
N ASP A 198 -16.70 13.16 4.87
CA ASP A 198 -15.76 14.17 4.34
C ASP A 198 -15.35 15.23 5.36
N LEU A 199 -16.23 15.54 6.31
CA LEU A 199 -15.96 16.57 7.32
C LEU A 199 -15.01 16.11 8.42
N VAL A 200 -14.85 14.80 8.59
CA VAL A 200 -14.07 14.21 9.68
C VAL A 200 -12.94 13.32 9.20
N LEU A 201 -12.88 13.02 7.90
CA LEU A 201 -11.89 12.11 7.33
C LEU A 201 -10.50 12.74 7.29
N THR A 202 -9.59 12.18 8.08
CA THR A 202 -8.17 12.60 8.14
C THR A 202 -7.27 11.73 7.26
N GLN A 203 -7.63 10.46 7.08
CA GLN A 203 -6.90 9.49 6.28
C GLN A 203 -7.64 9.25 4.96
N ARG A 204 -7.27 9.95 3.90
CA ARG A 204 -8.06 9.99 2.65
C ARG A 204 -7.69 8.89 1.66
N PHE A 205 -6.41 8.61 1.47
CA PHE A 205 -5.87 7.70 0.46
C PHE A 205 -6.61 7.87 -0.89
N ALA A 206 -6.62 9.10 -1.41
CA ALA A 206 -7.38 9.48 -2.60
C ALA A 206 -6.69 8.96 -3.89
N SER A 207 -6.69 7.63 -4.07
CA SER A 207 -6.05 6.94 -5.20
C SER A 207 -6.59 7.43 -6.54
N ILE A 208 -7.90 7.71 -6.63
CA ILE A 208 -8.56 8.14 -7.87
C ILE A 208 -8.06 9.50 -8.36
N GLU A 209 -7.70 10.39 -7.45
CA GLU A 209 -7.12 11.69 -7.78
C GLU A 209 -5.65 11.50 -8.23
N LYS A 210 -4.87 10.75 -7.43
CA LYS A 210 -3.43 10.56 -7.61
C LYS A 210 -3.06 9.72 -8.83
N ILE A 211 -3.87 8.74 -9.23
CA ILE A 211 -3.61 7.88 -10.38
C ILE A 211 -3.55 8.65 -11.70
N THR A 212 -4.19 9.82 -11.76
CA THR A 212 -4.16 10.71 -12.93
C THR A 212 -2.78 11.34 -13.18
N GLU A 213 -1.90 11.31 -12.16
CA GLU A 213 -0.55 11.87 -12.21
C GLU A 213 0.51 10.80 -12.49
N VAL A 214 0.13 9.51 -12.46
CA VAL A 214 1.03 8.38 -12.75
C VAL A 214 1.20 8.23 -14.25
N SER A 215 2.42 8.40 -14.74
CA SER A 215 2.78 8.23 -16.15
C SER A 215 3.38 6.86 -16.48
N ALA A 216 3.90 6.15 -15.48
CA ALA A 216 4.50 4.83 -15.62
C ALA A 216 3.49 3.79 -16.12
N PRO A 217 3.93 2.80 -16.94
CA PRO A 217 3.11 1.67 -17.33
C PRO A 217 2.46 0.99 -16.12
N THR A 218 1.13 0.83 -16.13
CA THR A 218 0.37 0.38 -14.95
C THR A 218 -0.47 -0.85 -15.26
N LEU A 219 -0.24 -1.92 -14.50
CA LEU A 219 -1.02 -3.15 -14.52
C LEU A 219 -1.97 -3.17 -13.32
N PHE A 220 -3.26 -3.20 -13.58
CA PHE A 220 -4.32 -3.35 -12.58
C PHE A 220 -4.76 -4.81 -12.54
N VAL A 221 -4.82 -5.39 -11.35
CA VAL A 221 -5.25 -6.78 -11.12
C VAL A 221 -6.32 -6.80 -10.05
N HIS A 222 -7.45 -7.47 -10.31
CA HIS A 222 -8.52 -7.57 -9.31
C HIS A 222 -9.29 -8.88 -9.43
N GLY A 223 -9.62 -9.48 -8.29
CA GLY A 223 -10.48 -10.65 -8.24
C GLY A 223 -11.95 -10.27 -8.39
N LYS A 224 -12.69 -10.91 -9.29
CA LYS A 224 -14.13 -10.60 -9.49
C LYS A 224 -15.02 -10.94 -8.30
N GLU A 225 -14.56 -11.82 -7.41
CA GLU A 225 -15.29 -12.22 -6.20
C GLU A 225 -14.78 -11.49 -4.95
N ASP A 226 -14.09 -10.37 -5.13
CA ASP A 226 -13.64 -9.52 -4.03
C ASP A 226 -14.86 -8.87 -3.33
N ARG A 227 -15.09 -9.31 -2.08
CA ARG A 227 -16.19 -8.82 -1.23
C ARG A 227 -15.76 -7.69 -0.29
N MET A 228 -14.46 -7.35 -0.28
CA MET A 228 -13.91 -6.30 0.57
C MET A 228 -13.76 -5.00 -0.22
N VAL A 229 -13.11 -5.07 -1.37
CA VAL A 229 -12.96 -3.96 -2.31
C VAL A 229 -13.63 -4.37 -3.62
N PRO A 230 -14.74 -3.73 -4.04
CA PRO A 230 -15.37 -4.04 -5.31
C PRO A 230 -14.41 -3.86 -6.48
N PHE A 231 -14.37 -4.81 -7.42
CA PHE A 231 -13.49 -4.74 -8.58
C PHE A 231 -13.80 -3.53 -9.49
N SER A 232 -15.00 -2.98 -9.41
CA SER A 232 -15.37 -1.73 -10.09
C SER A 232 -14.46 -0.57 -9.71
N MET A 233 -13.89 -0.55 -8.49
CA MET A 233 -12.91 0.47 -8.11
C MET A 233 -11.62 0.37 -8.92
N SER A 234 -11.17 -0.85 -9.29
CA SER A 234 -10.05 -0.99 -10.23
C SER A 234 -10.41 -0.58 -11.65
N GLU A 235 -11.66 -0.78 -12.08
CA GLU A 235 -12.15 -0.28 -13.38
C GLU A 235 -12.17 1.25 -13.40
N GLU A 236 -12.59 1.89 -12.31
CA GLU A 236 -12.57 3.34 -12.16
C GLU A 236 -11.15 3.90 -12.17
N LEU A 237 -10.23 3.28 -11.42
CA LEU A 237 -8.81 3.66 -11.41
C LEU A 237 -8.17 3.46 -12.79
N PHE A 238 -8.48 2.36 -13.47
CA PHE A 238 -8.02 2.10 -14.83
C PHE A 238 -8.54 3.16 -15.80
N ALA A 239 -9.80 3.52 -15.72
CA ALA A 239 -10.40 4.56 -16.57
C ALA A 239 -9.73 5.92 -16.34
N ALA A 240 -9.51 6.31 -15.06
CA ALA A 240 -8.92 7.59 -14.69
C ALA A 240 -7.41 7.68 -14.98
N SER A 241 -6.71 6.54 -15.02
CA SER A 241 -5.25 6.48 -15.23
C SER A 241 -4.86 7.10 -16.58
N LYS A 242 -3.84 7.97 -16.55
CA LYS A 242 -3.18 8.58 -17.72
C LYS A 242 -1.85 7.90 -18.08
N ALA A 243 -1.58 6.72 -17.53
CA ALA A 243 -0.39 5.95 -17.86
C ALA A 243 -0.29 5.72 -19.38
N SER A 244 0.92 5.83 -19.91
CA SER A 244 1.21 5.67 -21.35
C SER A 244 0.84 4.27 -21.88
N LYS A 245 0.94 3.27 -21.00
CA LYS A 245 0.53 1.88 -21.22
C LYS A 245 -0.19 1.41 -19.97
N LYS A 246 -1.40 0.86 -20.13
CA LYS A 246 -2.19 0.34 -19.01
C LYS A 246 -2.96 -0.91 -19.39
N ARG A 247 -3.12 -1.82 -18.44
CA ARG A 247 -3.90 -3.06 -18.60
C ARG A 247 -4.67 -3.36 -17.34
N LEU A 248 -5.90 -3.82 -17.49
CA LEU A 248 -6.74 -4.35 -16.41
C LEU A 248 -6.90 -5.86 -16.60
N VAL A 249 -6.66 -6.61 -15.53
CA VAL A 249 -6.84 -8.06 -15.44
C VAL A 249 -7.85 -8.34 -14.33
N LEU A 250 -9.03 -8.77 -14.72
CA LEU A 250 -10.06 -9.24 -13.79
C LEU A 250 -9.98 -10.76 -13.71
N VAL A 251 -9.73 -11.29 -12.52
CA VAL A 251 -9.45 -12.70 -12.26
C VAL A 251 -10.72 -13.40 -11.77
N ASP A 252 -11.23 -14.34 -12.56
CA ASP A 252 -12.43 -15.12 -12.22
C ASP A 252 -12.16 -16.03 -11.00
N GLY A 253 -13.15 -16.17 -10.11
CA GLY A 253 -13.07 -17.01 -8.91
C GLY A 253 -12.11 -16.51 -7.84
N ALA A 254 -11.48 -15.35 -8.03
CA ALA A 254 -10.57 -14.77 -7.06
C ALA A 254 -11.24 -13.69 -6.22
N GLY A 255 -10.99 -13.71 -4.91
CA GLY A 255 -11.39 -12.69 -3.94
C GLY A 255 -10.25 -11.76 -3.58
N HIS A 256 -10.39 -11.03 -2.47
CA HIS A 256 -9.46 -9.96 -2.06
C HIS A 256 -8.00 -10.40 -1.86
N SER A 257 -7.77 -11.58 -1.31
CA SER A 257 -6.43 -11.96 -0.85
C SER A 257 -5.91 -13.27 -1.45
N ASN A 258 -6.70 -14.00 -2.25
CA ASN A 258 -6.37 -15.36 -2.65
C ASN A 258 -5.77 -15.50 -4.06
N ILE A 259 -5.59 -14.39 -4.79
CA ILE A 259 -4.99 -14.42 -6.15
C ILE A 259 -3.64 -15.14 -6.13
N ALA A 260 -2.77 -14.79 -5.17
CA ALA A 260 -1.44 -15.38 -5.09
C ALA A 260 -1.41 -16.87 -4.72
N TRP A 261 -2.49 -17.45 -4.22
CA TRP A 261 -2.53 -18.85 -3.76
C TRP A 261 -3.35 -19.77 -4.66
N SER A 262 -3.97 -19.22 -5.68
CA SER A 262 -4.84 -19.97 -6.60
C SER A 262 -4.18 -20.17 -7.97
N ALA A 263 -4.77 -21.02 -8.81
CA ALA A 263 -4.44 -21.11 -10.23
C ALA A 263 -4.58 -19.75 -10.94
N ALA A 264 -5.36 -18.84 -10.36
CA ALA A 264 -5.53 -17.47 -10.81
C ALA A 264 -4.24 -16.64 -10.85
N PHE A 265 -3.19 -17.01 -10.11
CA PHE A 265 -1.89 -16.35 -10.24
C PHE A 265 -1.26 -16.56 -11.62
N ASN A 266 -1.65 -17.60 -12.36
CA ASN A 266 -1.18 -17.80 -13.73
C ASN A 266 -1.62 -16.65 -14.64
N ASP A 267 -2.83 -16.11 -14.46
CA ASP A 267 -3.31 -14.96 -15.23
C ASP A 267 -2.48 -13.70 -14.93
N VAL A 268 -2.11 -13.51 -13.64
CA VAL A 268 -1.20 -12.43 -13.23
C VAL A 268 0.20 -12.62 -13.82
N GLN A 269 0.75 -13.84 -13.77
CA GLN A 269 2.05 -14.17 -14.34
C GLN A 269 2.08 -13.90 -15.85
N LEU A 270 1.08 -14.37 -16.59
CA LEU A 270 0.92 -14.10 -18.01
C LEU A 270 0.78 -12.59 -18.31
N ALA A 271 0.05 -11.88 -17.45
CA ALA A 271 -0.11 -10.46 -17.59
C ALA A 271 1.21 -9.71 -17.34
N VAL A 272 1.96 -10.03 -16.29
CA VAL A 272 3.28 -9.45 -16.00
C VAL A 272 4.24 -9.72 -17.17
N HIS A 273 4.29 -10.97 -17.65
CA HIS A 273 5.15 -11.33 -18.77
C HIS A 273 4.79 -10.56 -20.05
N SER A 274 3.52 -10.60 -20.47
CA SER A 274 3.10 -9.96 -21.73
C SER A 274 3.08 -8.43 -21.67
N PHE A 275 2.99 -7.86 -20.49
CA PHE A 275 2.89 -6.41 -20.30
C PHE A 275 4.26 -5.75 -20.06
N PHE A 276 5.11 -6.38 -19.24
CA PHE A 276 6.43 -5.85 -18.87
C PHE A 276 7.60 -6.63 -19.49
N GLY A 277 7.37 -7.82 -20.06
CA GLY A 277 8.44 -8.69 -20.56
C GLY A 277 9.17 -9.46 -19.45
N ILE A 278 8.59 -9.55 -18.24
CA ILE A 278 9.23 -10.15 -17.07
C ILE A 278 8.63 -11.53 -16.78
N GLY A 279 9.49 -12.49 -16.48
CA GLY A 279 9.11 -13.86 -16.19
C GLY A 279 9.40 -14.85 -17.33
N PRO A 280 9.27 -16.16 -17.09
CA PRO A 280 9.56 -17.19 -18.09
C PRO A 280 8.53 -17.16 -19.22
N ALA A 281 9.04 -17.21 -20.47
CA ALA A 281 8.23 -17.24 -21.69
C ALA A 281 7.31 -18.49 -21.78
N GLU A 282 7.68 -19.59 -21.13
CA GLU A 282 6.94 -20.86 -21.13
C GLU A 282 5.55 -20.80 -20.45
N ALA A 283 5.30 -19.78 -19.63
CA ALA A 283 3.97 -19.57 -19.04
C ALA A 283 2.90 -19.16 -20.07
N ALA A 284 3.30 -18.77 -21.28
CA ALA A 284 2.39 -18.29 -22.34
C ALA A 284 1.79 -19.43 -23.21
N THR A 285 2.17 -20.68 -23.00
CA THR A 285 1.81 -21.81 -23.89
C THR A 285 0.92 -22.90 -23.28
N ARG A 286 0.23 -22.60 -22.16
CA ARG A 286 -0.76 -23.56 -21.58
C ARG A 286 -2.13 -22.97 -21.46
#